data_48e06d32d35b93092448e6436e14f4ed
#
_entry.id   48e06d32d35b93092448e6436e14f4ed
#
_cell.length_a   1.000
_cell.length_b   1.000
_cell.length_c   1.000
_cell.angle_alpha   90.00
_cell.angle_beta   90.00
_cell.angle_gamma   90.00
#
_symmetry.space_group_name_H-M   'P 1'
#
loop_
_entity.id
_entity.type
_entity.pdbx_description
1 polymer ?
#
loop_
_entity_poly.entity_id
_entity_poly.type
_entity_poly.pdbx_seq_one_letter_code
_entity_poly.pdbx_strand_id
1 'polypeptide(L)'
;MTTQQNKTTEQAIHIGSSCACFAVRKMTRAVTQLYDHHLSEAGLRITQFTLMNAISGFGQVPVYVLAEELVMDRTTLTRNLKPLIKAGLVASIPDEKDARVRNLSLTPEGADRLNTATP
;
A
#
# COMPACT_ATOMS: atom_id res chain seq x y z
N MET A 1 7.46 44.21 15.12
CA MET A 1 7.18 42.98 15.88
C MET A 1 5.96 42.27 15.39
N THR A 2 4.81 42.94 15.24
CA THR A 2 3.59 42.34 14.68
C THR A 2 3.74 41.81 13.26
N THR A 3 4.50 42.50 12.40
CA THR A 3 4.75 42.09 11.01
C THR A 3 5.58 40.81 10.93
N GLN A 4 6.51 40.64 11.86
CA GLN A 4 7.37 39.46 11.91
C GLN A 4 6.62 38.25 12.47
N GLN A 5 5.72 38.48 13.44
CA GLN A 5 4.82 37.44 13.95
C GLN A 5 3.81 37.00 12.90
N ASN A 6 3.26 37.95 12.11
CA ASN A 6 2.36 37.62 11.02
C ASN A 6 3.05 36.80 9.93
N LYS A 7 4.27 37.18 9.55
CA LYS A 7 5.07 36.40 8.59
C LYS A 7 5.37 35.01 9.11
N THR A 8 5.69 34.88 10.40
CA THR A 8 5.95 33.58 11.01
C THR A 8 4.70 32.73 11.07
N THR A 9 3.53 33.35 11.33
CA THR A 9 2.24 32.66 11.32
C THR A 9 1.83 32.26 9.93
N GLU A 10 2.00 33.14 8.94
CA GLU A 10 1.74 32.82 7.54
C GLU A 10 2.68 31.73 7.01
N GLN A 11 3.95 31.80 7.36
CA GLN A 11 4.92 30.75 7.07
C GLN A 11 4.54 29.45 7.77
N ALA A 12 4.09 29.51 9.02
CA ALA A 12 3.66 28.34 9.76
C ALA A 12 2.40 27.73 9.15
N ILE A 13 1.46 28.55 8.67
CA ILE A 13 0.26 28.07 7.99
C ILE A 13 0.60 27.52 6.61
N HIS A 14 1.47 28.19 5.87
CA HIS A 14 1.92 27.75 4.55
C HIS A 14 2.82 26.52 4.66
N ILE A 15 3.73 26.53 5.57
CA ILE A 15 4.54 25.37 5.96
C ILE A 15 3.62 24.30 6.56
N GLY A 16 2.53 24.69 7.22
CA GLY A 16 1.54 23.76 7.78
C GLY A 16 0.83 22.93 6.74
N SER A 17 0.46 23.48 5.59
CA SER A 17 -0.07 22.69 4.49
C SER A 17 1.02 21.91 3.76
N SER A 18 2.24 22.47 3.60
CA SER A 18 3.43 21.76 3.14
C SER A 18 3.95 20.81 4.20
N CYS A 19 3.93 21.21 5.48
CA CYS A 19 4.36 20.44 6.61
C CYS A 19 3.43 19.29 6.94
N ALA A 20 2.13 19.40 6.62
CA ALA A 20 1.22 18.28 6.73
C ALA A 20 1.64 17.15 5.79
N CYS A 21 1.94 17.45 4.53
CA CYS A 21 2.48 16.49 3.60
C CYS A 21 3.85 15.96 4.06
N PHE A 22 4.72 16.81 4.52
CA PHE A 22 6.04 16.44 5.01
C PHE A 22 5.95 15.60 6.28
N ALA A 23 5.09 16.00 7.22
CA ALA A 23 4.87 15.26 8.47
C ALA A 23 4.28 13.89 8.19
N VAL A 24 3.31 13.79 7.29
CA VAL A 24 2.71 12.52 6.88
C VAL A 24 3.75 11.64 6.21
N ARG A 25 4.58 12.19 5.33
CA ARG A 25 5.65 11.42 4.68
C ARG A 25 6.70 10.93 5.67
N LYS A 26 7.09 11.78 6.61
CA LYS A 26 8.04 11.43 7.66
C LYS A 26 7.47 10.32 8.55
N MET A 27 6.20 10.47 8.95
CA MET A 27 5.48 9.49 9.73
C MET A 27 5.35 8.17 8.96
N THR A 28 5.02 8.24 7.68
CA THR A 28 4.93 7.07 6.81
C THR A 28 6.27 6.34 6.75
N ARG A 29 7.37 7.05 6.61
CA ARG A 29 8.71 6.44 6.62
C ARG A 29 9.03 5.77 7.94
N ALA A 30 8.73 6.44 9.05
CA ALA A 30 8.99 5.91 10.39
C ALA A 30 8.17 4.65 10.64
N VAL A 31 6.88 4.68 10.31
CA VAL A 31 5.97 3.54 10.42
C VAL A 31 6.41 2.43 9.46
N THR A 32 6.77 2.78 8.23
CA THR A 32 7.24 1.81 7.23
C THR A 32 8.49 1.08 7.71
N GLN A 33 9.46 1.79 8.27
CA GLN A 33 10.67 1.18 8.81
C GLN A 33 10.38 0.24 9.98
N LEU A 34 9.45 0.64 10.85
CA LEU A 34 9.02 -0.19 11.97
C LEU A 34 8.34 -1.46 11.47
N TYR A 35 7.42 -1.33 10.51
CA TYR A 35 6.73 -2.47 9.91
C TYR A 35 7.68 -3.34 9.11
N ASP A 36 8.59 -2.76 8.32
CA ASP A 36 9.56 -3.53 7.54
C ASP A 36 10.44 -4.39 8.45
N HIS A 37 10.83 -3.86 9.60
CA HIS A 37 11.57 -4.64 10.59
C HIS A 37 10.76 -5.84 11.08
N HIS A 38 9.48 -5.63 11.37
CA HIS A 38 8.54 -6.68 11.79
C HIS A 38 8.24 -7.66 10.66
N LEU A 39 8.02 -7.14 9.45
CA LEU A 39 7.65 -7.93 8.28
C LEU A 39 8.83 -8.69 7.67
N SER A 40 10.06 -8.29 7.98
CA SER A 40 11.25 -8.96 7.45
C SER A 40 11.31 -10.43 7.87
N GLU A 41 10.80 -10.76 9.04
CA GLU A 41 10.70 -12.14 9.53
C GLU A 41 9.74 -12.98 8.68
N ALA A 42 8.69 -12.35 8.15
CA ALA A 42 7.75 -12.99 7.22
C ALA A 42 8.21 -12.92 5.77
N GLY A 43 9.34 -12.26 5.48
CA GLY A 43 9.86 -12.07 4.14
C GLY A 43 9.03 -11.11 3.29
N LEU A 44 8.34 -10.16 3.92
CA LEU A 44 7.48 -9.20 3.25
C LEU A 44 7.98 -7.77 3.47
N ARG A 45 7.71 -6.92 2.48
CA ARG A 45 7.82 -5.46 2.61
C ARG A 45 6.45 -4.88 2.91
N ILE A 46 6.42 -3.66 3.46
CA ILE A 46 5.16 -2.99 3.79
C ILE A 46 4.24 -2.82 2.57
N THR A 47 4.79 -2.54 1.39
CA THR A 47 4.02 -2.44 0.16
C THR A 47 3.35 -3.76 -0.20
N GLN A 48 4.06 -4.87 -0.05
CA GLN A 48 3.54 -6.21 -0.28
C GLN A 48 2.47 -6.57 0.75
N PHE A 49 2.72 -6.29 2.01
CA PHE A 49 1.77 -6.49 3.09
C PHE A 49 0.47 -5.73 2.84
N THR A 50 0.57 -4.46 2.45
CA THR A 50 -0.59 -3.61 2.15
C THR A 50 -1.43 -4.20 1.01
N LEU A 51 -0.79 -4.64 -0.07
CA LEU A 51 -1.47 -5.25 -1.20
C LEU A 51 -2.16 -6.56 -0.79
N MET A 52 -1.46 -7.42 -0.08
CA MET A 52 -2.01 -8.70 0.36
C MET A 52 -3.14 -8.52 1.35
N ASN A 53 -3.02 -7.56 2.26
CA ASN A 53 -4.05 -7.25 3.23
C ASN A 53 -5.32 -6.73 2.55
N ALA A 54 -5.18 -5.85 1.57
CA ALA A 54 -6.31 -5.34 0.78
C ALA A 54 -6.99 -6.47 -0.02
N ILE A 55 -6.22 -7.32 -0.67
CA ILE A 55 -6.75 -8.47 -1.41
C ILE A 55 -7.49 -9.42 -0.47
N SER A 56 -6.93 -9.67 0.71
CA SER A 56 -7.55 -10.51 1.73
C SER A 56 -8.91 -9.97 2.16
N GLY A 57 -9.01 -8.65 2.32
CA GLY A 57 -10.28 -8.00 2.71
C GLY A 57 -11.37 -8.17 1.66
N PHE A 58 -11.03 -8.18 0.40
CA PHE A 58 -11.97 -8.40 -0.70
C PHE A 58 -12.28 -9.89 -0.93
N GLY A 59 -11.36 -10.77 -0.57
CA GLY A 59 -11.39 -12.18 -0.95
C GLY A 59 -10.94 -12.39 -2.39
N GLN A 60 -11.67 -11.84 -3.33
CA GLN A 60 -11.32 -11.79 -4.75
C GLN A 60 -11.64 -10.39 -5.28
N VAL A 61 -10.73 -9.79 -6.03
CA VAL A 61 -10.88 -8.40 -6.48
C VAL A 61 -10.26 -8.22 -7.87
N PRO A 62 -10.97 -7.55 -8.80
CA PRO A 62 -10.36 -7.16 -10.06
C PRO A 62 -9.25 -6.14 -9.87
N VAL A 63 -8.25 -6.19 -10.73
CA VAL A 63 -7.10 -5.27 -10.66
C VAL A 63 -7.55 -3.80 -10.65
N TYR A 64 -8.53 -3.44 -11.51
CA TYR A 64 -8.97 -2.06 -11.62
C TYR A 64 -9.67 -1.56 -10.34
N VAL A 65 -10.38 -2.45 -9.64
CA VAL A 65 -11.03 -2.11 -8.36
C VAL A 65 -9.98 -1.93 -7.27
N LEU A 66 -8.99 -2.80 -7.22
CA LEU A 66 -7.90 -2.70 -6.25
C LEU A 66 -7.09 -1.41 -6.46
N ALA A 67 -6.82 -1.05 -7.72
CA ALA A 67 -6.13 0.18 -8.05
C ALA A 67 -6.89 1.41 -7.56
N GLU A 68 -8.20 1.46 -7.73
CA GLU A 68 -9.05 2.53 -7.20
C GLU A 68 -8.99 2.60 -5.67
N GLU A 69 -9.14 1.48 -5.03
CA GLU A 69 -9.14 1.41 -3.55
C GLU A 69 -7.82 1.88 -2.97
N LEU A 70 -6.71 1.52 -3.58
CA LEU A 70 -5.38 1.91 -3.13
C LEU A 70 -4.92 3.28 -3.64
N VAL A 71 -5.76 3.94 -4.45
CA VAL A 71 -5.42 5.22 -5.09
C VAL A 71 -4.09 5.11 -5.84
N MET A 72 -3.98 4.07 -6.65
CA MET A 72 -2.76 3.69 -7.37
C MET A 72 -3.09 3.49 -8.84
N ASP A 73 -2.18 3.89 -9.73
CA ASP A 73 -2.37 3.59 -11.15
C ASP A 73 -2.13 2.09 -11.43
N ARG A 74 -2.80 1.59 -12.47
CA ARG A 74 -2.76 0.15 -12.81
C ARG A 74 -1.35 -0.34 -13.12
N THR A 75 -0.54 0.48 -13.78
CA THR A 75 0.82 0.12 -14.16
C THR A 75 1.68 -0.11 -12.92
N THR A 76 1.60 0.80 -11.95
CA THR A 76 2.31 0.68 -10.67
C THR A 76 1.82 -0.53 -9.89
N LEU A 77 0.50 -0.71 -9.81
CA LEU A 77 -0.09 -1.86 -9.12
C LEU A 77 0.37 -3.18 -9.76
N THR A 78 0.29 -3.28 -11.07
CA THR A 78 0.70 -4.49 -11.81
C THR A 78 2.18 -4.80 -11.57
N ARG A 79 3.01 -3.77 -11.56
CA ARG A 79 4.45 -3.91 -11.27
C ARG A 79 4.69 -4.43 -9.86
N ASN A 80 3.95 -3.91 -8.89
CA ASN A 80 4.07 -4.31 -7.49
C ASN A 80 3.50 -5.72 -7.22
N LEU A 81 2.53 -6.14 -8.02
CA LEU A 81 1.94 -7.48 -7.90
C LEU A 81 2.82 -8.58 -8.48
N LYS A 82 3.66 -8.27 -9.46
CA LYS A 82 4.50 -9.28 -10.12
C LYS A 82 5.34 -10.12 -9.15
N PRO A 83 6.07 -9.52 -8.20
CA PRO A 83 6.84 -10.32 -7.24
C PRO A 83 5.96 -11.24 -6.40
N LEU A 84 4.77 -10.79 -6.02
CA LEU A 84 3.85 -11.57 -5.21
C LEU A 84 3.27 -12.76 -5.99
N ILE A 85 2.94 -12.53 -7.26
CA ILE A 85 2.45 -13.59 -8.14
C ILE A 85 3.56 -14.61 -8.40
N LYS A 86 4.76 -14.13 -8.67
CA LYS A 86 5.93 -14.98 -8.90
C LYS A 86 6.28 -15.83 -7.67
N ALA A 87 6.11 -15.25 -6.48
CA ALA A 87 6.36 -15.96 -5.22
C ALA A 87 5.25 -16.94 -4.85
N GLY A 88 4.14 -16.98 -5.59
CA GLY A 88 3.01 -17.84 -5.33
C GLY A 88 2.14 -17.39 -4.16
N LEU A 89 2.18 -16.11 -3.80
CA LEU A 89 1.40 -15.55 -2.69
C LEU A 89 0.08 -14.97 -3.16
N VAL A 90 0.03 -14.50 -4.41
CA VAL A 90 -1.17 -13.94 -5.04
C VAL A 90 -1.44 -14.69 -6.34
N ALA A 91 -2.69 -15.05 -6.55
CA ALA A 91 -3.17 -15.63 -7.80
C ALA A 91 -3.82 -14.54 -8.65
N SER A 92 -3.54 -14.55 -9.94
CA SER A 92 -4.18 -13.67 -10.92
C SER A 92 -4.87 -14.55 -11.94
N ILE A 93 -6.20 -14.49 -11.98
CA ILE A 93 -7.05 -15.36 -12.78
C ILE A 93 -7.87 -14.49 -13.72
N PRO A 94 -8.03 -14.86 -15.01
CA PRO A 94 -8.92 -14.13 -15.90
C PRO A 94 -10.37 -14.22 -15.39
N ASP A 95 -11.10 -13.11 -15.51
CA ASP A 95 -12.52 -13.10 -15.19
C ASP A 95 -13.30 -14.01 -16.15
N GLU A 96 -14.30 -14.70 -15.62
CA GLU A 96 -15.12 -15.64 -16.41
C GLU A 96 -15.86 -14.95 -17.55
N LYS A 97 -16.30 -13.70 -17.34
CA LYS A 97 -17.08 -12.94 -18.31
C LYS A 97 -16.22 -12.12 -19.26
N ASP A 98 -15.06 -11.68 -18.83
CA ASP A 98 -14.15 -10.86 -19.63
C ASP A 98 -12.70 -11.21 -19.27
N ALA A 99 -12.07 -11.99 -20.15
CA ALA A 99 -10.71 -12.48 -19.95
C ALA A 99 -9.66 -11.35 -19.90
N ARG A 100 -10.00 -10.12 -20.32
CA ARG A 100 -9.12 -8.96 -20.20
C ARG A 100 -9.05 -8.44 -18.76
N VAL A 101 -10.05 -8.77 -17.95
CA VAL A 101 -10.08 -8.43 -16.53
C VAL A 101 -9.35 -9.52 -15.75
N ARG A 102 -8.42 -9.12 -14.90
CA ARG A 102 -7.68 -10.04 -14.03
C ARG A 102 -8.23 -9.93 -12.62
N ASN A 103 -8.63 -11.06 -12.06
CA ASN A 103 -9.11 -11.16 -10.68
C ASN A 103 -7.97 -11.64 -9.79
N LEU A 104 -7.76 -10.95 -8.69
CA LEU A 104 -6.69 -11.21 -7.73
C LEU A 104 -7.26 -11.86 -6.49
N SER A 105 -6.56 -12.86 -5.98
CA SER A 105 -6.90 -13.50 -4.70
C SER A 105 -5.60 -13.96 -4.04
N LEU A 106 -5.63 -14.12 -2.71
CA LEU A 106 -4.52 -14.73 -2.02
C LEU A 106 -4.53 -16.25 -2.25
N THR A 107 -3.34 -16.81 -2.45
CA THR A 107 -3.18 -18.27 -2.38
C THR A 107 -3.22 -18.71 -0.90
N PRO A 108 -3.40 -20.01 -0.61
CA PRO A 108 -3.28 -20.50 0.78
C PRO A 108 -1.95 -20.13 1.42
N GLU A 109 -0.86 -20.19 0.66
CA GLU A 109 0.46 -19.77 1.12
C GLU A 109 0.52 -18.27 1.41
N GLY A 110 -0.12 -17.45 0.56
CA GLY A 110 -0.23 -16.01 0.76
C GLY A 110 -1.01 -15.68 2.01
N ALA A 111 -2.12 -16.36 2.26
CA ALA A 111 -2.93 -16.17 3.46
C ALA A 111 -2.14 -16.54 4.72
N ASP A 112 -1.40 -17.64 4.71
CA ASP A 112 -0.54 -18.04 5.80
C ASP A 112 0.55 -17.00 6.09
N ARG A 113 1.19 -16.51 5.04
CA ARG A 113 2.26 -15.51 5.17
C ARG A 113 1.71 -14.20 5.73
N LEU A 114 0.53 -13.80 5.28
CA LEU A 114 -0.15 -12.61 5.78
C LEU A 114 -0.48 -12.74 7.27
N ASN A 115 -1.01 -13.88 7.68
CA ASN A 115 -1.32 -14.17 9.09
C ASN A 115 -0.07 -14.12 9.97
N THR A 116 1.03 -14.66 9.50
CA THR A 116 2.32 -14.63 10.22
C THR A 116 2.85 -13.20 10.34
N ALA A 117 2.64 -12.38 9.32
CA ALA A 117 3.11 -11.01 9.26
C ALA A 117 2.22 -10.04 10.06
N THR A 118 0.96 -10.39 10.29
CA THR A 118 0.03 -9.54 11.02
C THR A 118 0.38 -9.55 12.51
N PRO A 119 0.67 -8.37 13.08
CA PRO A 119 0.99 -8.27 14.51
C PRO A 119 -0.20 -8.55 15.41
#